data_e6fc3c1e3525d705fad941024cfc52f2
#
_entry.id   e6fc3c1e3525d705fad941024cfc52f2
#
_cell.length_a   1.000
_cell.length_b   1.000
_cell.length_c   1.000
_cell.angle_alpha   90.00
_cell.angle_beta   90.00
_cell.angle_gamma   90.00
#
_symmetry.space_group_name_H-M   'P 1'
#
loop_
_entity.id
_entity.type
_entity.pdbx_description
1 polymer ?
#
loop_
_entity_poly.entity_id
_entity_poly.type
_entity_poly.pdbx_seq_one_letter_code
_entity_poly.pdbx_strand_id
1 'polypeptide(L)'
;MSELLKHIESLNAHADLMMEQEPGLWMSKWTDDLSHWNDMGIFTVEDFERNSLINNISDASKELYGCRLRLEWDEMSIERMKEMYANICHQLNEQYEAEKEAEALAAEWKKGLPDD
;
A
#
# COMPACT_ATOMS: atom_id res chain seq x y z
N MET A 1 10.30 -23.36 14.77
CA MET A 1 10.18 -21.93 14.56
C MET A 1 9.06 -21.62 13.59
N SER A 2 8.31 -20.57 13.86
CA SER A 2 7.20 -20.16 13.00
C SER A 2 7.72 -19.54 11.71
N GLU A 3 7.20 -19.97 10.56
CA GLU A 3 7.48 -19.35 9.27
C GLU A 3 6.96 -17.90 9.24
N LEU A 4 5.83 -17.64 9.90
CA LEU A 4 5.27 -16.31 10.04
C LEU A 4 6.23 -15.37 10.76
N LEU A 5 6.80 -15.80 11.87
CA LEU A 5 7.77 -15.01 12.64
C LEU A 5 9.00 -14.70 11.81
N LYS A 6 9.53 -15.67 11.09
CA LYS A 6 10.68 -15.48 10.18
C LYS A 6 10.37 -14.46 9.09
N HIS A 7 9.17 -14.53 8.53
CA HIS A 7 8.73 -13.60 7.50
C HIS A 7 8.67 -12.16 8.04
N ILE A 8 8.07 -11.99 9.23
CA ILE A 8 7.98 -10.68 9.89
C ILE A 8 9.36 -10.13 10.23
N GLU A 9 10.25 -10.96 10.76
CA GLU A 9 11.62 -10.57 11.08
C GLU A 9 12.37 -10.12 9.82
N SER A 10 12.15 -10.81 8.69
CA SER A 10 12.74 -10.46 7.40
C SER A 10 12.26 -9.09 6.91
N LEU A 11 10.95 -8.81 7.04
CA LEU A 11 10.38 -7.52 6.67
C LEU A 11 10.92 -6.40 7.55
N ASN A 12 11.05 -6.64 8.85
CA ASN A 12 11.59 -5.66 9.79
C ASN A 12 13.07 -5.38 9.52
N ALA A 13 13.85 -6.42 9.20
CA ALA A 13 15.27 -6.27 8.83
C ALA A 13 15.42 -5.44 7.56
N HIS A 14 14.55 -5.64 6.57
CA HIS A 14 14.54 -4.85 5.34
C HIS A 14 14.23 -3.38 5.63
N ALA A 15 13.25 -3.12 6.51
CA ALA A 15 12.90 -1.77 6.92
C ALA A 15 14.08 -1.07 7.63
N ASP A 16 14.78 -1.78 8.52
CA ASP A 16 15.96 -1.26 9.20
C ASP A 16 17.09 -0.92 8.21
N LEU A 17 17.30 -1.78 7.23
CA LEU A 17 18.32 -1.58 6.20
C LEU A 17 18.01 -0.33 5.35
N MET A 18 16.75 -0.17 4.95
CA MET A 18 16.31 0.99 4.16
C MET A 18 16.48 2.29 4.94
N MET A 19 16.14 2.29 6.23
CA MET A 19 16.31 3.46 7.10
C MET A 19 17.77 3.81 7.31
N GLU A 20 18.65 2.81 7.35
CA GLU A 20 20.09 3.01 7.46
C GLU A 20 20.68 3.63 6.20
N GLN A 21 20.19 3.22 5.02
CA GLN A 21 20.68 3.68 3.73
C GLN A 21 20.19 5.09 3.36
N GLU A 22 19.02 5.49 3.84
CA GLU A 22 18.44 6.79 3.52
C GLU A 22 18.20 7.61 4.79
N PRO A 23 19.10 8.57 5.12
CA PRO A 23 18.89 9.45 6.26
C PRO A 23 17.60 10.25 6.14
N GLY A 24 16.81 10.25 7.19
CA GLY A 24 15.51 10.93 7.22
C GLY A 24 14.33 10.07 6.80
N LEU A 25 14.56 8.87 6.25
CA LEU A 25 13.51 7.92 5.96
C LEU A 25 13.08 7.22 7.25
N TRP A 26 11.77 7.19 7.50
CA TRP A 26 11.22 6.43 8.61
C TRP A 26 10.24 5.39 8.06
N MET A 27 10.40 4.14 8.49
CA MET A 27 9.50 3.06 8.14
C MET A 27 9.02 2.36 9.40
N SER A 28 7.72 2.11 9.49
CA SER A 28 7.17 1.36 10.61
C SER A 28 7.55 -0.12 10.48
N LYS A 29 7.71 -0.76 11.62
CA LYS A 29 8.00 -2.18 11.69
C LYS A 29 6.80 -2.93 12.22
N TRP A 30 6.71 -4.22 11.87
CA TRP A 30 5.65 -5.08 12.33
C TRP A 30 6.00 -5.65 13.71
N THR A 31 5.00 -5.84 14.54
CA THR A 31 5.25 -6.52 15.82
C THR A 31 5.67 -7.97 15.57
N ASP A 32 6.63 -8.46 16.34
CA ASP A 32 7.09 -9.84 16.29
C ASP A 32 6.40 -10.74 17.32
N ASP A 33 5.37 -10.23 17.99
CA ASP A 33 4.56 -10.97 18.94
C ASP A 33 3.55 -11.87 18.23
N LEU A 34 3.81 -13.17 18.21
CA LEU A 34 2.92 -14.14 17.56
C LEU A 34 1.52 -14.18 18.18
N SER A 35 1.39 -13.91 19.48
CA SER A 35 0.07 -13.87 20.10
C SER A 35 -0.80 -12.78 19.49
N HIS A 36 -0.22 -11.64 19.17
CA HIS A 36 -0.93 -10.54 18.50
C HIS A 36 -1.52 -11.00 17.15
N TRP A 37 -0.71 -11.67 16.33
CA TRP A 37 -1.14 -12.14 15.01
C TRP A 37 -2.15 -13.28 15.11
N ASN A 38 -1.92 -14.22 16.04
CA ASN A 38 -2.82 -15.35 16.25
C ASN A 38 -4.20 -14.89 16.77
N ASP A 39 -4.24 -13.85 17.60
CA ASP A 39 -5.49 -13.25 18.07
C ASP A 39 -6.30 -12.64 16.95
N MET A 40 -5.64 -12.21 15.87
CA MET A 40 -6.27 -11.68 14.67
C MET A 40 -6.64 -12.77 13.65
N GLY A 41 -6.38 -14.03 13.96
CA GLY A 41 -6.62 -15.14 13.04
C GLY A 41 -5.51 -15.36 12.02
N ILE A 42 -4.34 -14.75 12.24
CA ILE A 42 -3.20 -14.86 11.33
C ILE A 42 -2.20 -15.85 11.91
N PHE A 43 -2.07 -17.00 11.24
CA PHE A 43 -1.23 -18.11 11.71
C PHE A 43 -0.11 -18.46 10.72
N THR A 44 -0.26 -18.10 9.45
CA THR A 44 0.68 -18.46 8.37
C THR A 44 1.13 -17.22 7.62
N VAL A 45 2.20 -17.37 6.83
CA VAL A 45 2.67 -16.30 5.93
C VAL A 45 1.57 -15.94 4.93
N GLU A 46 0.83 -16.92 4.42
CA GLU A 46 -0.29 -16.70 3.50
C GLU A 46 -1.38 -15.84 4.17
N ASP A 47 -1.73 -16.14 5.42
CA ASP A 47 -2.70 -15.35 6.19
C ASP A 47 -2.23 -13.90 6.34
N PHE A 48 -0.95 -13.71 6.62
CA PHE A 48 -0.33 -12.39 6.77
C PHE A 48 -0.38 -11.61 5.47
N GLU A 49 0.00 -12.24 4.35
CA GLU A 49 -0.04 -11.61 3.02
C GLU A 49 -1.47 -11.24 2.62
N ARG A 50 -2.43 -12.13 2.86
CA ARG A 50 -3.84 -11.88 2.55
C ARG A 50 -4.37 -10.69 3.36
N ASN A 51 -4.09 -10.65 4.65
CA ASN A 51 -4.50 -9.54 5.51
C ASN A 51 -3.90 -8.21 5.05
N SER A 52 -2.62 -8.21 4.70
CA SER A 52 -1.94 -7.01 4.18
C SER A 52 -2.56 -6.54 2.87
N LEU A 53 -2.86 -7.46 1.96
CA LEU A 53 -3.49 -7.13 0.68
C LEU A 53 -4.91 -6.59 0.86
N ILE A 54 -5.70 -7.18 1.77
CA ILE A 54 -7.06 -6.69 2.09
C ILE A 54 -6.98 -5.23 2.55
N ASN A 55 -6.08 -4.93 3.47
CA ASN A 55 -5.92 -3.57 3.99
C ASN A 55 -5.45 -2.61 2.90
N ASN A 56 -4.48 -3.01 2.10
CA ASN A 56 -3.94 -2.18 1.02
C ASN A 56 -4.99 -1.91 -0.07
N ILE A 57 -5.74 -2.92 -0.48
CA ILE A 57 -6.81 -2.79 -1.48
C ILE A 57 -7.93 -1.90 -0.92
N SER A 58 -8.30 -2.10 0.34
CA SER A 58 -9.34 -1.32 0.99
C SER A 58 -8.97 0.17 1.01
N ASP A 59 -7.75 0.51 1.43
CA ASP A 59 -7.28 1.89 1.49
C ASP A 59 -7.15 2.51 0.11
N ALA A 60 -6.58 1.78 -0.85
CA ALA A 60 -6.41 2.25 -2.21
C ALA A 60 -7.76 2.45 -2.92
N SER A 61 -8.72 1.56 -2.69
CA SER A 61 -10.06 1.67 -3.27
C SER A 61 -10.82 2.87 -2.71
N LYS A 62 -10.64 3.17 -1.42
CA LYS A 62 -11.23 4.37 -0.82
C LYS A 62 -10.69 5.63 -1.50
N GLU A 63 -9.41 5.67 -1.79
CA GLU A 63 -8.77 6.80 -2.46
C GLU A 63 -9.24 6.93 -3.92
N LEU A 64 -9.33 5.81 -4.64
CA LEU A 64 -9.71 5.82 -6.06
C LEU A 64 -11.21 6.02 -6.28
N TYR A 65 -12.05 5.32 -5.52
CA TYR A 65 -13.51 5.28 -5.72
C TYR A 65 -14.31 6.08 -4.70
N GLY A 66 -13.65 6.56 -3.64
CA GLY A 66 -14.33 7.25 -2.53
C GLY A 66 -14.97 6.32 -1.52
N CYS A 67 -14.89 5.01 -1.71
CA CYS A 67 -15.40 4.02 -0.78
C CYS A 67 -14.52 2.78 -0.78
N ARG A 68 -14.54 2.06 0.34
CA ARG A 68 -13.78 0.82 0.49
C ARG A 68 -14.53 -0.32 -0.18
N LEU A 69 -13.82 -1.13 -0.98
CA LEU A 69 -14.40 -2.32 -1.58
C LEU A 69 -14.61 -3.39 -0.51
N ARG A 70 -15.76 -4.04 -0.56
CA ARG A 70 -16.10 -5.17 0.31
C ARG A 70 -16.35 -6.38 -0.59
N LEU A 71 -15.39 -7.29 -0.61
CA LEU A 71 -15.42 -8.47 -1.46
C LEU A 71 -15.25 -9.74 -0.62
N GLU A 72 -15.52 -10.87 -1.23
CA GLU A 72 -15.34 -12.19 -0.61
C GLU A 72 -13.85 -12.54 -0.63
N TRP A 73 -13.09 -11.91 0.26
CA TRP A 73 -11.63 -12.01 0.30
C TRP A 73 -11.15 -13.45 0.48
N ASP A 74 -11.90 -14.26 1.23
CA ASP A 74 -11.54 -15.66 1.50
C ASP A 74 -11.63 -16.52 0.25
N GLU A 75 -12.46 -16.14 -0.71
CA GLU A 75 -12.65 -16.87 -1.97
C GLU A 75 -11.69 -16.45 -3.07
N MET A 76 -10.93 -15.37 -2.84
CA MET A 76 -9.98 -14.86 -3.83
C MET A 76 -8.58 -15.41 -3.60
N SER A 77 -7.88 -15.76 -4.68
CA SER A 77 -6.48 -16.14 -4.58
C SER A 77 -5.62 -14.91 -4.27
N ILE A 78 -4.46 -15.13 -3.68
CA ILE A 78 -3.49 -14.06 -3.40
C ILE A 78 -3.03 -13.43 -4.71
N GLU A 79 -2.80 -14.21 -5.77
CA GLU A 79 -2.43 -13.70 -7.10
C GLU A 79 -3.50 -12.75 -7.65
N ARG A 80 -4.77 -13.11 -7.51
CA ARG A 80 -5.88 -12.25 -7.95
C ARG A 80 -5.92 -10.95 -7.16
N MET A 81 -5.69 -11.02 -5.86
CA MET A 81 -5.63 -9.85 -4.99
C MET A 81 -4.48 -8.93 -5.37
N LYS A 82 -3.32 -9.49 -5.67
CA LYS A 82 -2.16 -8.73 -6.14
C LYS A 82 -2.44 -8.01 -7.46
N GLU A 83 -3.09 -8.69 -8.40
CA GLU A 83 -3.49 -8.09 -9.67
C GLU A 83 -4.47 -6.93 -9.46
N MET A 84 -5.45 -7.13 -8.60
CA MET A 84 -6.45 -6.10 -8.27
C MET A 84 -5.77 -4.88 -7.64
N TYR A 85 -4.88 -5.08 -6.71
CA TYR A 85 -4.15 -4.01 -6.06
C TYR A 85 -3.28 -3.25 -7.07
N ALA A 86 -2.56 -3.98 -7.93
CA ALA A 86 -1.73 -3.37 -8.98
C ALA A 86 -2.58 -2.52 -9.93
N ASN A 87 -3.76 -2.99 -10.32
CA ASN A 87 -4.68 -2.24 -11.20
C ASN A 87 -5.18 -0.97 -10.54
N ILE A 88 -5.55 -1.04 -9.26
CA ILE A 88 -6.00 0.14 -8.50
C ILE A 88 -4.86 1.16 -8.38
N CYS A 89 -3.66 0.72 -8.04
CA CYS A 89 -2.48 1.57 -7.94
C CYS A 89 -2.15 2.23 -9.28
N HIS A 90 -2.30 1.49 -10.38
CA HIS A 90 -2.07 2.02 -11.73
C HIS A 90 -3.07 3.14 -12.05
N GLN A 91 -4.35 2.94 -11.74
CA GLN A 91 -5.38 3.95 -11.94
C GLN A 91 -5.15 5.20 -11.08
N LEU A 92 -4.75 5.01 -9.82
CA LEU A 92 -4.39 6.13 -8.93
C LEU A 92 -3.21 6.92 -9.48
N ASN A 93 -2.20 6.23 -9.99
CA ASN A 93 -1.03 6.87 -10.59
C ASN A 93 -1.40 7.65 -11.84
N GLU A 94 -2.29 7.13 -12.69
CA GLU A 94 -2.80 7.84 -13.87
C GLU A 94 -3.54 9.12 -13.49
N GLN A 95 -4.38 9.07 -12.45
CA GLN A 95 -5.08 10.24 -11.93
C GLN A 95 -4.11 11.29 -11.40
N TYR A 96 -3.11 10.84 -10.66
CA TYR A 96 -2.09 11.73 -10.09
C TYR A 96 -1.30 12.43 -11.20
N GLU A 97 -0.87 11.69 -12.24
CA GLU A 97 -0.15 12.25 -13.37
C GLU A 97 -1.02 13.24 -14.16
N ALA A 98 -2.30 12.92 -14.37
CA ALA A 98 -3.25 13.81 -15.03
C ALA A 98 -3.46 15.11 -14.25
N GLU A 99 -3.59 15.03 -12.94
CA GLU A 99 -3.72 16.21 -12.07
C GLU A 99 -2.46 17.06 -12.11
N LYS A 100 -1.31 16.43 -12.11
CA LYS A 100 -0.02 17.10 -12.16
C LYS A 100 0.15 17.84 -13.49
N GLU A 101 -0.23 17.21 -14.61
CA GLU A 101 -0.21 17.85 -15.93
C GLU A 101 -1.18 19.03 -15.99
N ALA A 102 -2.38 18.87 -15.45
CA ALA A 102 -3.37 19.93 -15.40
C ALA A 102 -2.88 21.13 -14.58
N GLU A 103 -2.22 20.89 -13.45
CA GLU A 103 -1.62 21.94 -12.64
C GLU A 103 -0.50 22.67 -13.38
N ALA A 104 0.36 21.91 -14.08
CA ALA A 104 1.43 22.48 -14.88
C ALA A 104 0.90 23.36 -16.02
N LEU A 105 -0.13 22.90 -16.73
CA LEU A 105 -0.79 23.65 -17.78
C LEU A 105 -1.47 24.92 -17.25
N ALA A 106 -2.15 24.79 -16.10
CA ALA A 106 -2.78 25.92 -15.45
C ALA A 106 -1.75 26.98 -15.01
N ALA A 107 -0.59 26.53 -14.51
CA ALA A 107 0.50 27.43 -14.12
C ALA A 107 1.08 28.16 -15.33
N GLU A 108 1.28 27.46 -16.46
CA GLU A 108 1.73 28.06 -17.72
C GLU A 108 0.73 29.09 -18.24
N TRP A 109 -0.55 28.73 -18.21
CA TRP A 109 -1.63 29.59 -18.66
C TRP A 109 -1.68 30.88 -17.83
N LYS A 110 -1.51 30.78 -16.51
CA LYS A 110 -1.45 31.95 -15.62
C LYS A 110 -0.25 32.85 -15.90
N LYS A 111 0.87 32.28 -16.28
CA LYS A 111 2.06 33.06 -16.66
C LYS A 111 1.85 33.87 -17.91
N GLY A 112 0.98 33.42 -18.82
CA GLY A 112 0.65 34.11 -20.04
C GLY A 112 -0.38 35.23 -19.88
N LEU A 113 -0.98 35.38 -18.68
CA LEU A 113 -1.95 36.42 -18.38
C LEU A 113 -1.25 37.76 -18.11
N PRO A 114 -1.80 38.89 -18.60
CA PRO A 114 -1.25 40.19 -18.27
C PRO A 114 -1.48 40.50 -16.78
N ASP A 115 -0.48 41.05 -16.14
CA ASP A 115 -0.59 41.52 -14.76
C ASP A 115 -1.42 42.79 -14.74
N ASP A 116 -2.57 42.74 -14.15
CA ASP A 116 -3.39 43.91 -13.89
C ASP A 116 -3.35 44.25 -12.44
#